data_14988682159dd8d0ee288dbf6c2116e2
#
_entry.id   14988682159dd8d0ee288dbf6c2116e2
#
_cell.length_a   1.000
_cell.length_b   1.000
_cell.length_c   1.000
_cell.angle_alpha   90.00
_cell.angle_beta   90.00
_cell.angle_gamma   90.00
#
_symmetry.space_group_name_H-M   'P 1'
#
loop_
_entity.id
_entity.type
_entity.pdbx_description
1 polymer ?
#
loop_
_entity_poly.entity_id
_entity_poly.type
_entity_poly.pdbx_seq_one_letter_code
_entity_poly.pdbx_strand_id
1 'polypeptide(L)'
;MVRLTNEEIAVKLESLDRQVHEQLPRILSIASSVLGKELSIHQFHAIIGAKNNLFANIATGQYTSPEAFQTEWAEKMIEYYEPYSKAWQKEEDWPNVVRLYRNDIIRQYILLFQERNYYRWYKERIRCKPDDSLWVLWFGDKPIFGLYVALVHEMDGTFRFKKREIRKVSYDYWTIGNVLGVGGFVNAETGKLYTIKSIDDLLNFYENIVYSLSRSQYEKAIYLEYIDYLKKSSDVMSEPFLIPELRYEGTSEKHKYRLDLAICNPYTTELVGFELSPSSTHMSIIGVKNKTQADINRELAEKWEKECDKRNEYFKKYGITIVTFTDTDLQDIGACFETIKNYLQKRPYVPCSLQESINKLDDLMSKR
;
A
#
# COMPACT_ATOMS: atom_id res chain seq x y z
N MET A 1 3.63 -12.66 3.90
CA MET A 1 4.49 -13.06 2.75
C MET A 1 5.93 -13.09 3.26
N VAL A 2 6.66 -14.18 3.09
CA VAL A 2 8.09 -14.24 3.47
C VAL A 2 8.85 -13.31 2.53
N ARG A 3 9.53 -12.30 3.08
CA ARG A 3 10.36 -11.37 2.31
C ARG A 3 11.53 -12.13 1.70
N LEU A 4 11.62 -12.16 0.37
CA LEU A 4 12.76 -12.75 -0.31
C LEU A 4 14.01 -11.88 -0.11
N THR A 5 15.13 -12.51 0.17
CA THR A 5 16.43 -11.84 0.20
C THR A 5 16.87 -11.44 -1.21
N ASN A 6 17.84 -10.53 -1.30
CA ASN A 6 18.41 -10.15 -2.60
C ASN A 6 19.00 -11.34 -3.38
N GLU A 7 19.58 -12.31 -2.65
CA GLU A 7 20.12 -13.52 -3.24
C GLU A 7 19.03 -14.43 -3.79
N GLU A 8 17.96 -14.65 -3.02
CA GLU A 8 16.81 -15.43 -3.47
C GLU A 8 16.13 -14.81 -4.68
N ILE A 9 15.98 -13.46 -4.72
CA ILE A 9 15.46 -12.74 -5.88
C ILE A 9 16.37 -12.89 -7.09
N ALA A 10 17.68 -12.83 -6.90
CA ALA A 10 18.65 -13.01 -8.00
C ALA A 10 18.58 -14.41 -8.61
N VAL A 11 18.55 -15.44 -7.76
CA VAL A 11 18.40 -16.85 -8.19
C VAL A 11 17.06 -17.05 -8.91
N LYS A 12 15.97 -16.51 -8.36
CA LYS A 12 14.66 -16.62 -8.98
C LYS A 12 14.61 -15.94 -10.34
N LEU A 13 15.18 -14.75 -10.47
CA LEU A 13 15.26 -14.03 -11.74
C LEU A 13 16.06 -14.77 -12.78
N GLU A 14 17.20 -15.34 -12.42
CA GLU A 14 18.01 -16.14 -13.33
C GLU A 14 17.23 -17.35 -13.85
N SER A 15 16.51 -18.04 -12.97
CA SER A 15 15.65 -19.16 -13.34
C SER A 15 14.52 -18.73 -14.29
N LEU A 16 13.84 -17.62 -13.99
CA LEU A 16 12.73 -17.10 -14.82
C LEU A 16 13.23 -16.58 -16.17
N ASP A 17 14.37 -15.89 -16.21
CA ASP A 17 14.98 -15.42 -17.46
C ASP A 17 15.33 -16.61 -18.37
N ARG A 18 15.90 -17.68 -17.82
CA ARG A 18 16.21 -18.90 -18.56
C ARG A 18 14.93 -19.54 -19.11
N GLN A 19 13.91 -19.76 -18.29
CA GLN A 19 12.65 -20.36 -18.72
C GLN A 19 11.96 -19.54 -19.82
N VAL A 20 11.92 -18.22 -19.69
CA VAL A 20 11.36 -17.32 -20.71
C VAL A 20 12.14 -17.44 -22.01
N HIS A 21 13.47 -17.50 -21.94
CA HIS A 21 14.31 -17.62 -23.14
C HIS A 21 14.16 -18.97 -23.85
N GLU A 22 14.16 -20.05 -23.08
CA GLU A 22 14.04 -21.42 -23.64
C GLU A 22 12.68 -21.66 -24.31
N GLN A 23 11.60 -21.13 -23.74
CA GLN A 23 10.26 -21.32 -24.29
C GLN A 23 9.94 -20.41 -25.49
N LEU A 24 10.60 -19.24 -25.58
CA LEU A 24 10.27 -18.18 -26.53
C LEU A 24 10.16 -18.66 -28.01
N PRO A 25 11.09 -19.46 -28.58
CA PRO A 25 10.99 -19.85 -30.00
C PRO A 25 9.72 -20.67 -30.29
N ARG A 26 9.38 -21.59 -29.38
CA ARG A 26 8.16 -22.41 -29.48
C ARG A 26 6.91 -21.53 -29.36
N ILE A 27 6.88 -20.69 -28.39
CA ILE A 27 5.72 -19.81 -28.10
C ILE A 27 5.51 -18.82 -29.25
N LEU A 28 6.57 -18.27 -29.82
CA LEU A 28 6.50 -17.34 -30.94
C LEU A 28 5.89 -18.02 -32.19
N SER A 29 6.24 -19.28 -32.44
CA SER A 29 5.64 -20.07 -33.52
C SER A 29 4.14 -20.29 -33.30
N ILE A 30 3.74 -20.68 -32.08
CA ILE A 30 2.33 -20.88 -31.75
C ILE A 30 1.56 -19.54 -31.85
N ALA A 31 2.12 -18.45 -31.33
CA ALA A 31 1.50 -17.12 -31.36
C ALA A 31 1.32 -16.62 -32.82
N SER A 32 2.30 -16.87 -33.70
CA SER A 32 2.21 -16.56 -35.12
C SER A 32 1.08 -17.36 -35.79
N SER A 33 0.93 -18.63 -35.44
CA SER A 33 -0.17 -19.48 -35.95
C SER A 33 -1.53 -18.97 -35.43
N VAL A 34 -1.66 -18.67 -34.16
CA VAL A 34 -2.93 -18.13 -33.54
C VAL A 34 -3.35 -16.83 -34.22
N LEU A 35 -2.40 -15.95 -34.54
CA LEU A 35 -2.72 -14.65 -35.16
C LEU A 35 -2.77 -14.70 -36.70
N GLY A 36 -2.40 -15.83 -37.31
CA GLY A 36 -2.36 -15.98 -38.78
C GLY A 36 -1.33 -15.10 -39.45
N LYS A 37 -0.27 -14.68 -38.74
CA LYS A 37 0.82 -13.86 -39.30
C LYS A 37 2.13 -14.11 -38.56
N GLU A 38 3.23 -13.98 -39.26
CA GLU A 38 4.55 -14.05 -38.63
C GLU A 38 4.78 -12.90 -37.66
N LEU A 39 5.28 -13.23 -36.49
CA LEU A 39 5.58 -12.26 -35.43
C LEU A 39 7.08 -12.21 -35.14
N SER A 40 7.63 -11.02 -35.09
CA SER A 40 8.94 -10.83 -34.43
C SER A 40 8.82 -10.89 -32.90
N ILE A 41 9.94 -11.18 -32.24
CA ILE A 41 10.02 -11.19 -30.77
C ILE A 41 9.53 -9.84 -30.19
N HIS A 42 9.94 -8.72 -30.80
CA HIS A 42 9.53 -7.39 -30.34
C HIS A 42 8.02 -7.15 -30.47
N GLN A 43 7.43 -7.59 -31.60
CA GLN A 43 5.98 -7.47 -31.79
C GLN A 43 5.21 -8.33 -30.78
N PHE A 44 5.66 -9.57 -30.59
CA PHE A 44 5.04 -10.47 -29.60
C PHE A 44 5.11 -9.89 -28.17
N HIS A 45 6.30 -9.48 -27.73
CA HIS A 45 6.46 -8.88 -26.41
C HIS A 45 5.70 -7.56 -26.26
N ALA A 46 5.55 -6.76 -27.31
CA ALA A 46 4.73 -5.56 -27.29
C ALA A 46 3.23 -5.86 -27.10
N ILE A 47 2.75 -6.97 -27.69
CA ILE A 47 1.36 -7.40 -27.53
C ILE A 47 1.11 -7.89 -26.09
N ILE A 48 1.92 -8.84 -25.61
CA ILE A 48 1.71 -9.45 -24.29
C ILE A 48 2.09 -8.54 -23.13
N GLY A 49 2.99 -7.60 -23.33
CA GLY A 49 3.35 -6.56 -22.37
C GLY A 49 2.35 -5.40 -22.29
N ALA A 50 1.31 -5.43 -23.13
CA ALA A 50 0.36 -4.33 -23.33
C ALA A 50 1.10 -3.00 -23.49
N LYS A 51 1.48 -2.67 -24.71
CA LYS A 51 2.28 -1.51 -25.08
C LYS A 51 1.96 -0.28 -24.21
N ASN A 52 2.96 0.27 -23.54
CA ASN A 52 2.83 1.39 -22.59
C ASN A 52 2.07 1.09 -21.28
N ASN A 53 2.03 -0.17 -20.84
CA ASN A 53 1.35 -0.59 -19.61
C ASN A 53 -0.14 -0.20 -19.59
N LEU A 54 -0.84 -0.47 -20.69
CA LEU A 54 -2.24 -0.09 -20.89
C LEU A 54 -3.18 -0.68 -19.83
N PHE A 55 -2.94 -1.91 -19.38
CA PHE A 55 -3.82 -2.61 -18.45
C PHE A 55 -3.34 -2.47 -16.99
N ALA A 56 -2.08 -2.80 -16.74
CA ALA A 56 -1.46 -2.67 -15.43
C ALA A 56 -0.01 -2.24 -15.58
N ASN A 57 0.41 -1.27 -14.80
CA ASN A 57 1.76 -0.72 -14.88
C ASN A 57 2.62 -1.24 -13.73
N ILE A 58 3.47 -2.22 -14.03
CA ILE A 58 4.34 -2.83 -13.05
C ILE A 58 5.38 -1.84 -12.47
N ALA A 59 5.75 -0.82 -13.22
CA ALA A 59 6.71 0.19 -12.76
C ALA A 59 6.11 1.14 -11.74
N THR A 60 4.81 1.35 -11.80
CA THR A 60 4.10 2.33 -10.98
C THR A 60 3.01 1.71 -10.11
N GLY A 61 2.59 0.48 -10.39
CA GLY A 61 1.62 -0.29 -9.61
C GLY A 61 2.21 -0.77 -8.28
N GLN A 62 1.35 -1.03 -7.33
CA GLN A 62 1.71 -1.51 -6.00
C GLN A 62 1.22 -2.94 -5.88
N TYR A 63 2.07 -3.88 -6.26
CA TYR A 63 1.71 -5.29 -6.27
C TYR A 63 2.49 -6.00 -5.16
N THR A 64 1.77 -6.69 -4.29
CA THR A 64 2.35 -7.46 -3.18
C THR A 64 2.88 -8.81 -3.64
N SER A 65 2.45 -9.27 -4.82
CA SER A 65 2.91 -10.53 -5.40
C SER A 65 2.82 -10.48 -6.94
N PRO A 66 3.51 -11.39 -7.65
CA PRO A 66 3.33 -11.56 -9.10
C PRO A 66 1.88 -11.85 -9.48
N GLU A 67 1.19 -12.68 -8.68
CA GLU A 67 -0.20 -13.05 -8.91
C GLU A 67 -1.13 -11.84 -8.82
N ALA A 68 -0.90 -10.94 -7.87
CA ALA A 68 -1.67 -9.69 -7.75
C ALA A 68 -1.53 -8.82 -9.01
N PHE A 69 -0.30 -8.71 -9.56
CA PHE A 69 -0.06 -8.02 -10.81
C PHE A 69 -0.75 -8.69 -12.00
N GLN A 70 -0.63 -10.01 -12.09
CA GLN A 70 -1.21 -10.82 -13.17
C GLN A 70 -2.74 -10.72 -13.19
N THR A 71 -3.36 -10.76 -12.01
CA THR A 71 -4.80 -10.65 -11.87
C THR A 71 -5.30 -9.26 -12.27
N GLU A 72 -4.70 -8.19 -11.75
CA GLU A 72 -5.08 -6.82 -12.15
C GLU A 72 -4.89 -6.62 -13.65
N TRP A 73 -3.80 -7.11 -14.22
CA TRP A 73 -3.55 -7.03 -15.66
C TRP A 73 -4.66 -7.72 -16.47
N ALA A 74 -5.08 -8.92 -16.06
CA ALA A 74 -6.15 -9.66 -16.74
C ALA A 74 -7.51 -8.97 -16.59
N GLU A 75 -7.86 -8.51 -15.38
CA GLU A 75 -9.10 -7.78 -15.11
C GLU A 75 -9.19 -6.49 -15.92
N LYS A 76 -8.13 -5.69 -15.93
CA LYS A 76 -8.07 -4.44 -16.71
C LYS A 76 -8.09 -4.67 -18.21
N MET A 77 -7.53 -5.79 -18.70
CA MET A 77 -7.66 -6.19 -20.10
C MET A 77 -9.12 -6.47 -20.45
N ILE A 78 -9.83 -7.21 -19.60
CA ILE A 78 -11.25 -7.52 -19.80
C ILE A 78 -12.07 -6.23 -19.76
N GLU A 79 -11.92 -5.40 -18.72
CA GLU A 79 -12.62 -4.13 -18.59
C GLU A 79 -12.40 -3.20 -19.81
N TYR A 80 -11.18 -3.16 -20.32
CA TYR A 80 -10.83 -2.32 -21.47
C TYR A 80 -11.54 -2.76 -22.74
N TYR A 81 -11.66 -4.07 -22.96
CA TYR A 81 -12.21 -4.60 -24.20
C TYR A 81 -13.70 -4.96 -24.12
N GLU A 82 -14.28 -5.14 -22.95
CA GLU A 82 -15.68 -5.49 -22.76
C GLU A 82 -16.65 -4.56 -23.53
N PRO A 83 -16.51 -3.22 -23.56
CA PRO A 83 -17.40 -2.34 -24.31
C PRO A 83 -17.39 -2.60 -25.82
N TYR A 84 -16.30 -3.12 -26.36
CA TYR A 84 -16.11 -3.38 -27.79
C TYR A 84 -16.52 -4.80 -28.19
N SER A 85 -16.75 -5.69 -27.22
CA SER A 85 -17.00 -7.12 -27.45
C SER A 85 -18.20 -7.37 -28.34
N LYS A 86 -19.21 -6.53 -28.31
CA LYS A 86 -20.42 -6.64 -29.15
C LYS A 86 -20.14 -6.51 -30.65
N ALA A 87 -19.04 -5.87 -31.05
CA ALA A 87 -18.64 -5.70 -32.43
C ALA A 87 -17.87 -6.91 -33.00
N TRP A 88 -17.44 -7.84 -32.16
CA TRP A 88 -16.59 -8.95 -32.59
C TRP A 88 -17.46 -10.14 -33.03
N GLN A 89 -17.60 -10.31 -34.32
CA GLN A 89 -18.44 -11.39 -34.90
C GLN A 89 -17.66 -12.69 -35.13
N LYS A 90 -16.33 -12.57 -35.33
CA LYS A 90 -15.43 -13.72 -35.57
C LYS A 90 -14.23 -13.60 -34.65
N GLU A 91 -13.49 -14.71 -34.49
CA GLU A 91 -12.28 -14.73 -33.67
C GLU A 91 -11.20 -13.77 -34.20
N GLU A 92 -11.14 -13.56 -35.50
CA GLU A 92 -10.21 -12.61 -36.11
C GLU A 92 -10.49 -11.16 -35.73
N ASP A 93 -11.72 -10.84 -35.36
CA ASP A 93 -12.12 -9.49 -34.91
C ASP A 93 -11.59 -9.19 -33.52
N TRP A 94 -11.19 -10.19 -32.76
CA TRP A 94 -10.75 -10.00 -31.39
C TRP A 94 -9.34 -9.39 -31.33
N PRO A 95 -9.06 -8.54 -30.30
CA PRO A 95 -7.73 -8.00 -30.08
C PRO A 95 -6.68 -9.09 -29.97
N ASN A 96 -5.52 -8.87 -30.61
CA ASN A 96 -4.45 -9.85 -30.62
C ASN A 96 -4.05 -10.35 -29.23
N VAL A 97 -4.03 -9.46 -28.22
CA VAL A 97 -3.70 -9.83 -26.84
C VAL A 97 -4.74 -10.78 -26.26
N VAL A 98 -6.04 -10.58 -26.54
CA VAL A 98 -7.14 -11.44 -26.10
C VAL A 98 -7.03 -12.82 -26.75
N ARG A 99 -6.80 -12.87 -28.06
CA ARG A 99 -6.59 -14.13 -28.80
C ARG A 99 -5.41 -14.93 -28.25
N LEU A 100 -4.30 -14.26 -27.99
CA LEU A 100 -3.11 -14.88 -27.40
C LEU A 100 -3.36 -15.36 -25.97
N TYR A 101 -4.00 -14.52 -25.14
CA TYR A 101 -4.27 -14.86 -23.73
C TYR A 101 -5.26 -16.02 -23.57
N ARG A 102 -6.17 -16.21 -24.50
CA ARG A 102 -7.10 -17.34 -24.52
C ARG A 102 -6.42 -18.67 -24.80
N ASN A 103 -5.31 -18.69 -25.52
CA ASN A 103 -4.55 -19.91 -25.74
C ASN A 103 -3.78 -20.30 -24.47
N ASP A 104 -4.07 -21.48 -23.90
CA ASP A 104 -3.53 -21.93 -22.63
C ASP A 104 -2.00 -21.96 -22.59
N ILE A 105 -1.37 -22.40 -23.67
CA ILE A 105 0.09 -22.50 -23.76
C ILE A 105 0.72 -21.11 -23.77
N ILE A 106 0.14 -20.20 -24.55
CA ILE A 106 0.63 -18.80 -24.61
C ILE A 106 0.33 -18.10 -23.31
N ARG A 107 -0.83 -18.32 -22.67
CA ARG A 107 -1.18 -17.73 -21.39
C ARG A 107 -0.17 -18.11 -20.30
N GLN A 108 0.21 -19.37 -20.20
CA GLN A 108 1.24 -19.81 -19.25
C GLN A 108 2.56 -19.06 -19.47
N TYR A 109 2.95 -18.85 -20.72
CA TYR A 109 4.14 -18.05 -21.02
C TYR A 109 3.95 -16.56 -20.66
N ILE A 110 2.78 -15.98 -20.89
CA ILE A 110 2.48 -14.60 -20.49
C ILE A 110 2.63 -14.45 -18.96
N LEU A 111 2.10 -15.39 -18.18
CA LEU A 111 2.21 -15.38 -16.72
C LEU A 111 3.67 -15.50 -16.28
N LEU A 112 4.44 -16.39 -16.90
CA LEU A 112 5.88 -16.53 -16.64
C LEU A 112 6.64 -15.23 -16.97
N PHE A 113 6.33 -14.61 -18.12
CA PHE A 113 6.92 -13.34 -18.56
C PHE A 113 6.57 -12.20 -17.58
N GLN A 114 5.34 -12.15 -17.09
CA GLN A 114 4.86 -11.17 -16.11
C GLN A 114 5.51 -11.38 -14.74
N GLU A 115 5.65 -12.63 -14.27
CA GLU A 115 6.35 -12.95 -13.03
C GLU A 115 7.82 -12.50 -13.08
N ARG A 116 8.51 -12.81 -14.20
CA ARG A 116 9.87 -12.31 -14.41
C ARG A 116 9.94 -10.78 -14.33
N ASN A 117 9.02 -10.09 -15.00
CA ASN A 117 8.98 -8.63 -15.00
C ASN A 117 8.71 -8.09 -13.58
N TYR A 118 7.81 -8.72 -12.82
CA TYR A 118 7.56 -8.37 -11.43
C TYR A 118 8.85 -8.39 -10.61
N TYR A 119 9.62 -9.50 -10.66
CA TYR A 119 10.86 -9.59 -9.87
C TYR A 119 11.98 -8.68 -10.40
N ARG A 120 12.04 -8.38 -11.68
CA ARG A 120 12.94 -7.36 -12.23
C ARG A 120 12.65 -5.98 -11.61
N TRP A 121 11.39 -5.58 -11.61
CA TRP A 121 10.96 -4.32 -11.01
C TRP A 121 11.05 -4.33 -9.49
N TYR A 122 10.76 -5.45 -8.86
CA TYR A 122 10.95 -5.62 -7.43
C TYR A 122 12.43 -5.41 -7.04
N LYS A 123 13.35 -6.03 -7.77
CA LYS A 123 14.79 -5.85 -7.60
C LYS A 123 15.22 -4.39 -7.80
N GLU A 124 14.73 -3.71 -8.81
CA GLU A 124 15.00 -2.28 -9.05
C GLU A 124 14.45 -1.41 -7.92
N ARG A 125 13.24 -1.67 -7.44
CA ARG A 125 12.63 -0.94 -6.32
C ARG A 125 13.40 -1.10 -5.02
N ILE A 126 13.88 -2.30 -4.76
CA ILE A 126 14.68 -2.59 -3.56
C ILE A 126 16.00 -1.83 -3.59
N ARG A 127 16.55 -1.55 -4.78
CA ARG A 127 17.87 -0.93 -4.96
C ARG A 127 17.87 0.59 -5.01
N CYS A 128 16.72 1.21 -5.13
CA CYS A 128 16.66 2.66 -5.32
C CYS A 128 16.24 3.34 -4.01
N LYS A 129 17.14 4.14 -3.44
CA LYS A 129 16.78 5.09 -2.40
C LYS A 129 16.21 6.36 -3.07
N PRO A 130 14.98 6.79 -2.78
CA PRO A 130 14.43 8.06 -3.25
C PRO A 130 14.93 9.27 -2.49
N ASP A 131 14.44 10.46 -2.88
CA ASP A 131 14.62 11.67 -2.10
C ASP A 131 14.19 11.46 -0.65
N ASP A 132 14.98 11.88 0.32
CA ASP A 132 14.74 11.64 1.74
C ASP A 132 13.35 12.10 2.22
N SER A 133 12.78 13.13 1.57
CA SER A 133 11.43 13.61 1.85
C SER A 133 10.31 12.63 1.48
N LEU A 134 10.60 11.61 0.68
CA LEU A 134 9.59 10.71 0.11
C LEU A 134 9.71 9.27 0.61
N TRP A 135 10.82 8.92 1.28
CA TRP A 135 11.10 7.56 1.76
C TRP A 135 11.24 7.46 3.25
N VAL A 136 11.11 8.57 3.88
CA VAL A 136 11.01 8.62 5.32
C VAL A 136 9.55 8.93 5.64
N LEU A 137 8.89 7.99 6.29
CA LEU A 137 7.62 8.24 6.92
C LEU A 137 7.91 9.02 8.19
N TRP A 138 7.53 10.30 8.20
CA TRP A 138 7.74 11.18 9.34
C TRP A 138 6.54 11.14 10.29
N PHE A 139 6.82 11.10 11.60
CA PHE A 139 5.80 11.07 12.63
C PHE A 139 6.28 11.73 13.94
N GLY A 140 5.33 12.01 14.84
CA GLY A 140 5.58 12.72 16.09
C GLY A 140 5.64 14.24 15.92
N ASP A 141 5.55 14.95 17.05
CA ASP A 141 5.60 16.42 17.08
C ASP A 141 6.98 16.93 17.52
N LYS A 142 7.38 16.58 18.74
CA LYS A 142 8.70 16.90 19.30
C LYS A 142 9.10 15.81 20.29
N PRO A 143 10.07 14.97 19.99
CA PRO A 143 10.86 14.91 18.76
C PRO A 143 10.08 14.38 17.54
N ILE A 144 10.56 14.74 16.35
CA ILE A 144 10.07 14.18 15.08
C ILE A 144 10.93 12.98 14.73
N PHE A 145 10.27 11.85 14.49
CA PHE A 145 10.91 10.60 14.08
C PHE A 145 10.64 10.29 12.62
N GLY A 146 11.60 9.69 11.95
CA GLY A 146 11.49 9.19 10.60
C GLY A 146 11.74 7.70 10.53
N LEU A 147 10.78 6.96 9.94
CA LEU A 147 10.95 5.57 9.56
C LEU A 147 11.36 5.50 8.09
N TYR A 148 12.49 4.91 7.79
CA TYR A 148 12.83 4.60 6.41
C TYR A 148 11.90 3.50 5.88
N VAL A 149 11.08 3.85 4.89
CA VAL A 149 10.11 2.93 4.29
C VAL A 149 10.66 2.16 3.10
N ALA A 150 11.91 2.44 2.72
CA ALA A 150 12.63 1.62 1.76
C ALA A 150 14.10 1.57 2.15
N LEU A 151 14.56 0.41 2.52
CA LEU A 151 15.97 0.17 2.72
C LEU A 151 16.39 -1.05 1.94
N VAL A 152 17.27 -0.80 0.99
CA VAL A 152 18.22 -1.82 0.63
C VAL A 152 19.58 -1.20 0.45
N HIS A 153 20.48 -1.61 1.29
CA HIS A 153 21.90 -1.51 1.07
C HIS A 153 22.28 -2.36 -0.14
N GLU A 154 22.94 -1.77 -1.12
CA GLU A 154 23.81 -2.53 -1.99
C GLU A 154 25.03 -2.95 -1.19
N MET A 155 25.66 -4.08 -1.54
CA MET A 155 26.84 -4.60 -0.83
C MET A 155 28.04 -3.65 -0.87
N ASP A 156 28.02 -2.63 -1.75
CA ASP A 156 29.02 -1.57 -1.88
C ASP A 156 28.68 -0.29 -1.10
N GLY A 157 27.57 -0.28 -0.35
CA GLY A 157 27.15 0.90 0.42
C GLY A 157 26.54 2.03 -0.42
N THR A 158 26.32 1.83 -1.70
CA THR A 158 25.75 2.87 -2.58
C THR A 158 24.23 2.79 -2.68
N PHE A 159 23.60 3.96 -2.90
CA PHE A 159 22.17 4.11 -3.12
C PHE A 159 21.93 4.74 -4.49
N ARG A 160 21.01 4.19 -5.29
CA ARG A 160 20.59 4.80 -6.54
C ARG A 160 19.30 5.57 -6.38
N PHE A 161 19.28 6.80 -6.89
CA PHE A 161 18.11 7.66 -6.93
C PHE A 161 17.37 7.55 -8.26
N LYS A 162 16.06 7.27 -8.22
CA LYS A 162 15.14 7.48 -9.35
C LYS A 162 13.96 8.32 -8.90
N LYS A 163 13.90 9.57 -9.33
CA LYS A 163 12.95 10.59 -8.89
C LYS A 163 11.46 10.28 -9.13
N ARG A 164 11.10 9.33 -9.97
CA ARG A 164 9.69 9.13 -10.40
C ARG A 164 8.95 7.94 -9.76
N GLU A 165 9.64 7.02 -9.11
CA GLU A 165 9.06 5.75 -8.65
C GLU A 165 8.64 5.76 -7.18
N ILE A 166 8.83 6.85 -6.54
CA ILE A 166 8.88 7.06 -5.10
C ILE A 166 7.53 6.96 -4.40
N ARG A 167 6.44 7.27 -5.07
CA ARG A 167 5.10 7.31 -4.47
C ARG A 167 4.42 5.94 -4.37
N LYS A 168 5.09 4.89 -4.84
CA LYS A 168 4.52 3.56 -4.99
C LYS A 168 5.47 2.49 -4.46
N VAL A 169 5.82 2.66 -3.21
CA VAL A 169 6.68 1.74 -2.47
C VAL A 169 5.89 0.48 -2.12
N SER A 170 6.56 -0.67 -2.15
CA SER A 170 5.98 -1.91 -1.62
C SER A 170 5.51 -1.71 -0.18
N TYR A 171 4.29 -2.12 0.12
CA TYR A 171 3.63 -1.93 1.42
C TYR A 171 4.29 -2.68 2.58
N ASP A 172 5.15 -3.66 2.31
CA ASP A 172 5.92 -4.38 3.32
C ASP A 172 6.77 -3.45 4.20
N TYR A 173 7.02 -2.22 3.74
CA TYR A 173 7.79 -1.23 4.47
C TYR A 173 7.06 -0.59 5.66
N TRP A 174 5.77 -0.84 5.81
CA TRP A 174 4.97 -0.28 6.90
C TRP A 174 4.66 -1.32 7.99
N THR A 175 5.45 -2.38 8.05
CA THR A 175 5.35 -3.42 9.07
C THR A 175 6.34 -3.24 10.21
N ILE A 176 6.07 -3.90 11.32
CA ILE A 176 7.02 -4.01 12.45
C ILE A 176 8.35 -4.59 11.97
N GLY A 177 8.31 -5.60 11.08
CA GLY A 177 9.50 -6.18 10.48
C GLY A 177 10.37 -5.19 9.73
N ASN A 178 9.77 -4.19 9.08
CA ASN A 178 10.55 -3.11 8.48
C ASN A 178 11.22 -2.23 9.54
N VAL A 179 10.52 -1.86 10.61
CA VAL A 179 11.10 -1.05 11.70
C VAL A 179 12.36 -1.72 12.26
N LEU A 180 12.29 -3.03 12.52
CA LEU A 180 13.45 -3.79 13.00
C LEU A 180 14.52 -3.95 11.91
N GLY A 181 14.11 -4.20 10.67
CA GLY A 181 15.02 -4.38 9.53
C GLY A 181 15.85 -3.15 9.21
N VAL A 182 15.30 -1.95 9.39
CA VAL A 182 16.03 -0.67 9.23
C VAL A 182 16.78 -0.26 10.49
N GLY A 183 16.52 -0.93 11.61
CA GLY A 183 17.21 -0.72 12.88
C GLY A 183 16.66 0.42 13.73
N GLY A 184 15.49 0.97 13.40
CA GLY A 184 14.80 1.98 14.20
C GLY A 184 14.39 3.25 13.46
N PHE A 185 14.36 4.38 14.17
CA PHE A 185 13.85 5.65 13.70
C PHE A 185 14.95 6.73 13.68
N VAL A 186 15.04 7.52 12.62
CA VAL A 186 15.92 8.67 12.58
C VAL A 186 15.28 9.86 13.27
N ASN A 187 15.99 10.53 14.16
CA ASN A 187 15.54 11.80 14.73
C ASN A 187 15.80 12.94 13.72
N ALA A 188 14.75 13.69 13.36
CA ALA A 188 14.82 14.74 12.35
C ALA A 188 15.76 15.89 12.69
N GLU A 189 15.91 16.24 13.99
CA GLU A 189 16.73 17.38 14.45
C GLU A 189 18.21 17.00 14.52
N THR A 190 18.50 15.79 15.02
CA THR A 190 19.87 15.36 15.31
C THR A 190 20.48 14.48 14.22
N GLY A 191 19.66 13.95 13.31
CA GLY A 191 20.05 12.93 12.33
C GLY A 191 20.45 11.58 12.96
N LYS A 192 20.36 11.44 14.28
CA LYS A 192 20.75 10.20 14.98
C LYS A 192 19.65 9.17 14.93
N LEU A 193 20.04 7.91 14.80
CA LEU A 193 19.14 6.77 14.84
C LEU A 193 18.73 6.47 16.28
N TYR A 194 17.41 6.45 16.55
CA TYR A 194 16.86 5.80 17.72
C TYR A 194 16.78 4.30 17.43
N THR A 195 17.69 3.56 18.04
CA THR A 195 17.91 2.15 17.69
C THR A 195 16.81 1.24 18.22
N ILE A 196 16.26 0.42 17.32
CA ILE A 196 15.30 -0.65 17.64
C ILE A 196 15.80 -1.93 16.99
N LYS A 197 16.27 -2.88 17.81
CA LYS A 197 16.86 -4.15 17.36
C LYS A 197 15.97 -5.35 17.68
N SER A 198 15.00 -5.19 18.56
CA SER A 198 14.12 -6.23 19.01
C SER A 198 12.69 -5.72 19.14
N ILE A 199 11.74 -6.64 19.25
CA ILE A 199 10.34 -6.33 19.54
C ILE A 199 10.25 -5.62 20.90
N ASP A 200 11.03 -6.05 21.87
CA ASP A 200 11.05 -5.42 23.20
C ASP A 200 11.51 -3.96 23.13
N ASP A 201 12.49 -3.63 22.28
CA ASP A 201 12.90 -2.23 22.06
C ASP A 201 11.75 -1.41 21.46
N LEU A 202 10.99 -2.00 20.54
CA LEU A 202 9.84 -1.32 19.94
C LEU A 202 8.71 -1.12 20.94
N LEU A 203 8.38 -2.13 21.74
CA LEU A 203 7.38 -2.02 22.80
C LEU A 203 7.80 -0.96 23.82
N ASN A 204 9.08 -0.96 24.21
CA ASN A 204 9.65 0.06 25.10
C ASN A 204 9.61 1.47 24.47
N PHE A 205 9.77 1.61 23.16
CA PHE A 205 9.59 2.88 22.46
C PHE A 205 8.16 3.40 22.63
N TYR A 206 7.14 2.55 22.46
CA TYR A 206 5.75 2.94 22.68
C TYR A 206 5.48 3.27 24.16
N GLU A 207 5.91 2.42 25.09
CA GLU A 207 5.65 2.56 26.53
C GLU A 207 6.32 3.80 27.14
N ASN A 208 7.54 4.12 26.71
CA ASN A 208 8.34 5.15 27.36
C ASN A 208 8.55 6.42 26.54
N ILE A 209 8.50 6.35 25.22
CA ILE A 209 8.70 7.52 24.37
C ILE A 209 7.36 8.06 23.90
N VAL A 210 6.63 7.28 23.10
CA VAL A 210 5.36 7.73 22.51
C VAL A 210 4.35 8.05 23.59
N TYR A 211 4.18 7.17 24.57
CA TYR A 211 3.29 7.37 25.71
C TYR A 211 3.63 8.63 26.51
N SER A 212 4.91 8.89 26.75
CA SER A 212 5.34 10.06 27.54
C SER A 212 5.19 11.38 26.78
N LEU A 213 5.28 11.34 25.44
CA LEU A 213 5.14 12.52 24.58
C LEU A 213 3.68 12.88 24.34
N SER A 214 2.77 11.90 24.34
CA SER A 214 1.35 12.17 24.21
C SER A 214 0.80 12.95 25.40
N ARG A 215 0.01 13.97 25.10
CA ARG A 215 -0.74 14.76 26.11
C ARG A 215 -2.13 14.20 26.36
N SER A 216 -2.63 13.36 25.46
CA SER A 216 -3.96 12.77 25.53
C SER A 216 -3.93 11.45 26.31
N GLN A 217 -4.80 11.33 27.31
CA GLN A 217 -5.00 10.06 28.00
C GLN A 217 -5.62 8.99 27.10
N TYR A 218 -6.37 9.40 26.07
CA TYR A 218 -6.99 8.49 25.10
C TYR A 218 -5.94 7.87 24.17
N GLU A 219 -5.03 8.69 23.63
CA GLU A 219 -3.90 8.19 22.84
C GLU A 219 -3.05 7.20 23.65
N LYS A 220 -2.75 7.57 24.91
CA LYS A 220 -2.00 6.70 25.83
C LYS A 220 -2.65 5.34 26.00
N ALA A 221 -3.97 5.33 26.17
CA ALA A 221 -4.73 4.09 26.33
C ALA A 221 -4.71 3.24 25.05
N ILE A 222 -4.86 3.86 23.86
CA ILE A 222 -4.74 3.17 22.57
C ILE A 222 -3.34 2.58 22.37
N TYR A 223 -2.28 3.29 22.78
CA TYR A 223 -0.92 2.73 22.68
C TYR A 223 -0.75 1.47 23.54
N LEU A 224 -1.35 1.44 24.74
CA LEU A 224 -1.31 0.25 25.59
C LEU A 224 -2.08 -0.93 24.98
N GLU A 225 -3.24 -0.68 24.37
CA GLU A 225 -4.00 -1.69 23.63
C GLU A 225 -3.20 -2.22 22.42
N TYR A 226 -2.50 -1.34 21.69
CA TYR A 226 -1.66 -1.76 20.58
C TYR A 226 -0.46 -2.61 21.04
N ILE A 227 0.18 -2.24 22.15
CA ILE A 227 1.24 -3.02 22.76
C ILE A 227 0.75 -4.44 23.13
N ASP A 228 -0.43 -4.50 23.77
CA ASP A 228 -1.05 -5.79 24.14
C ASP A 228 -1.42 -6.62 22.91
N TYR A 229 -1.91 -5.97 21.86
CA TYR A 229 -2.15 -6.60 20.56
C TYR A 229 -0.87 -7.22 19.98
N LEU A 230 0.25 -6.47 19.95
CA LEU A 230 1.52 -6.96 19.45
C LEU A 230 2.05 -8.14 20.29
N LYS A 231 1.92 -8.05 21.62
CA LYS A 231 2.34 -9.15 22.54
C LYS A 231 1.55 -10.44 22.31
N LYS A 232 0.31 -10.37 21.83
CA LYS A 232 -0.55 -11.51 21.53
C LYS A 232 -0.44 -12.00 20.09
N SER A 233 0.21 -11.27 19.20
CA SER A 233 0.33 -11.67 17.80
C SER A 233 1.23 -12.86 17.63
N SER A 234 0.82 -13.83 16.83
CA SER A 234 1.62 -15.00 16.46
C SER A 234 2.73 -14.68 15.44
N ASP A 235 2.62 -13.53 14.76
CA ASP A 235 3.58 -13.06 13.73
C ASP A 235 3.70 -11.53 13.79
N VAL A 236 4.36 -11.06 14.84
CA VAL A 236 4.55 -9.62 15.12
C VAL A 236 5.28 -8.92 14.00
N MET A 237 6.22 -9.59 13.33
CA MET A 237 7.03 -8.98 12.27
C MET A 237 6.19 -8.53 11.07
N SER A 238 5.09 -9.22 10.80
CA SER A 238 4.18 -8.87 9.72
C SER A 238 3.06 -7.92 10.15
N GLU A 239 2.97 -7.53 11.43
CA GLU A 239 1.95 -6.58 11.86
C GLU A 239 2.19 -5.17 11.28
N PRO A 240 1.13 -4.47 10.83
CA PRO A 240 1.25 -3.08 10.42
C PRO A 240 1.70 -2.18 11.58
N PHE A 241 2.54 -1.21 11.27
CA PHE A 241 3.02 -0.23 12.23
C PHE A 241 1.93 0.83 12.47
N LEU A 242 1.47 0.97 13.73
CA LEU A 242 0.57 2.04 14.14
C LEU A 242 1.39 3.33 14.31
N ILE A 243 1.17 4.29 13.43
CA ILE A 243 1.97 5.51 13.32
C ILE A 243 1.38 6.58 14.22
N PRO A 244 2.08 7.04 15.27
CA PRO A 244 1.65 8.17 16.06
C PRO A 244 1.90 9.48 15.31
N GLU A 245 0.94 10.39 15.30
CA GLU A 245 1.05 11.73 14.70
C GLU A 245 1.72 11.75 13.32
N LEU A 246 1.11 11.06 12.33
CA LEU A 246 1.63 11.00 10.96
C LEU A 246 1.82 12.40 10.36
N ARG A 247 3.02 12.67 9.86
CA ARG A 247 3.39 13.92 9.17
C ARG A 247 3.39 13.70 7.66
N TYR A 248 2.23 13.72 7.05
CA TYR A 248 1.99 13.42 5.63
C TYR A 248 2.60 14.44 4.63
N GLU A 249 2.99 15.65 5.09
CA GLU A 249 3.70 16.67 4.31
C GLU A 249 5.20 16.79 4.65
N GLY A 250 5.72 15.91 5.51
CA GLY A 250 7.13 15.89 5.89
C GLY A 250 7.47 16.71 7.15
N THR A 251 8.75 17.07 7.32
CA THR A 251 9.26 17.70 8.54
C THR A 251 9.17 19.22 8.54
N SER A 252 9.25 19.85 7.35
CA SER A 252 9.41 21.30 7.18
C SER A 252 8.12 22.10 7.25
N GLU A 253 6.99 21.44 7.02
CA GLU A 253 5.70 22.11 6.91
C GLU A 253 4.94 22.04 8.24
N LYS A 254 4.30 23.17 8.60
CA LYS A 254 3.32 23.18 9.65
C LYS A 254 2.02 22.66 9.08
N HIS A 255 1.70 21.41 9.38
CA HIS A 255 0.46 20.76 8.91
C HIS A 255 -0.76 21.55 9.37
N LYS A 256 -1.70 21.74 8.45
CA LYS A 256 -2.98 22.38 8.76
C LYS A 256 -3.81 21.52 9.71
N TYR A 257 -3.80 20.21 9.48
CA TYR A 257 -4.38 19.20 10.36
C TYR A 257 -3.33 18.15 10.66
N ARG A 258 -3.42 17.50 11.81
CA ARG A 258 -2.63 16.36 12.21
C ARG A 258 -3.55 15.19 12.47
N LEU A 259 -3.04 14.01 12.28
CA LEU A 259 -3.71 12.76 12.64
C LEU A 259 -3.10 12.24 13.92
N ASP A 260 -3.92 11.98 14.93
CA ASP A 260 -3.42 11.43 16.21
C ASP A 260 -2.76 10.08 15.98
N LEU A 261 -3.37 9.24 15.13
CA LEU A 261 -2.86 7.94 14.75
C LEU A 261 -3.08 7.70 13.26
N ALA A 262 -2.24 6.88 12.65
CA ALA A 262 -2.44 6.41 11.27
C ALA A 262 -1.96 4.97 11.08
N ILE A 263 -2.54 4.29 10.11
CA ILE A 263 -2.11 2.97 9.64
C ILE A 263 -1.94 3.04 8.13
N CYS A 264 -0.75 2.64 7.66
CA CYS A 264 -0.50 2.31 6.27
C CYS A 264 -0.50 0.79 6.16
N ASN A 265 -1.65 0.20 5.86
CA ASN A 265 -1.76 -1.25 5.87
C ASN A 265 -1.11 -1.86 4.61
N PRO A 266 -0.06 -2.69 4.75
CA PRO A 266 0.64 -3.28 3.60
C PRO A 266 -0.17 -4.34 2.85
N TYR A 267 -1.26 -4.85 3.45
CA TYR A 267 -2.06 -5.96 2.92
C TYR A 267 -3.30 -5.47 2.18
N THR A 268 -3.94 -4.41 2.70
CA THR A 268 -5.15 -3.82 2.10
C THR A 268 -4.84 -2.61 1.24
N THR A 269 -3.59 -2.09 1.32
CA THR A 269 -3.16 -0.87 0.66
C THR A 269 -3.90 0.40 1.12
N GLU A 270 -4.63 0.30 2.22
CA GLU A 270 -5.38 1.41 2.78
C GLU A 270 -4.49 2.30 3.65
N LEU A 271 -4.67 3.59 3.51
CA LEU A 271 -4.11 4.60 4.42
C LEU A 271 -5.27 5.19 5.23
N VAL A 272 -5.28 4.89 6.52
CA VAL A 272 -6.35 5.29 7.43
C VAL A 272 -5.77 6.12 8.56
N GLY A 273 -6.38 7.26 8.83
CA GLY A 273 -6.08 8.12 9.96
C GLY A 273 -7.17 8.01 11.03
N PHE A 274 -6.77 8.11 12.27
CA PHE A 274 -7.69 8.12 13.41
C PHE A 274 -7.52 9.42 14.18
N GLU A 275 -8.64 10.01 14.54
CA GLU A 275 -8.73 11.22 15.34
C GLU A 275 -9.47 10.92 16.63
N LEU A 276 -8.83 11.20 17.73
CA LEU A 276 -9.39 11.11 19.07
C LEU A 276 -9.85 12.51 19.50
N SER A 277 -10.96 12.96 18.92
CA SER A 277 -11.44 14.35 19.05
C SER A 277 -12.65 14.45 19.96
N PRO A 278 -12.46 14.52 21.29
CA PRO A 278 -13.56 14.87 22.17
C PRO A 278 -14.03 16.29 21.88
N SER A 279 -15.31 16.46 21.61
CA SER A 279 -15.94 17.77 21.33
C SER A 279 -15.73 18.76 22.47
N SER A 280 -15.55 18.24 23.68
CA SER A 280 -15.37 19.00 24.91
C SER A 280 -14.04 19.75 25.03
N THR A 281 -12.99 19.34 24.27
CA THR A 281 -11.64 19.90 24.47
C THR A 281 -11.23 20.94 23.43
N HIS A 282 -11.89 21.00 22.28
CA HIS A 282 -11.45 21.82 21.13
C HIS A 282 -12.39 22.96 20.72
N MET A 283 -13.59 23.07 21.35
CA MET A 283 -14.57 24.07 20.95
C MET A 283 -14.89 25.08 22.05
N SER A 284 -14.48 26.33 21.81
CA SER A 284 -14.93 27.45 22.60
C SER A 284 -16.19 28.09 21.99
N ILE A 285 -17.22 28.30 22.80
CA ILE A 285 -18.40 29.09 22.41
C ILE A 285 -18.25 30.50 22.95
N ILE A 286 -18.42 31.48 22.07
CA ILE A 286 -18.44 32.89 22.48
C ILE A 286 -19.85 33.27 22.90
N GLY A 287 -19.98 33.98 24.01
CA GLY A 287 -21.26 34.54 24.47
C GLY A 287 -22.17 33.57 25.23
N VAL A 288 -21.59 32.58 25.91
CA VAL A 288 -22.32 31.52 26.68
C VAL A 288 -23.35 32.11 27.67
N LYS A 289 -23.10 33.29 28.24
CA LYS A 289 -23.97 33.93 29.22
C LYS A 289 -25.38 34.25 28.71
N ASN A 290 -25.58 34.33 27.39
CA ASN A 290 -26.85 34.74 26.79
C ASN A 290 -27.52 33.61 26.01
N LYS A 291 -27.06 32.36 26.13
CA LYS A 291 -27.56 31.20 25.40
C LYS A 291 -28.13 30.15 26.34
N THR A 292 -29.15 29.44 25.85
CA THR A 292 -29.66 28.26 26.55
C THR A 292 -28.69 27.09 26.35
N GLN A 293 -28.74 26.09 27.25
CA GLN A 293 -27.91 24.90 27.14
C GLN A 293 -28.20 24.17 25.80
N ALA A 294 -29.45 24.17 25.34
CA ALA A 294 -29.84 23.57 24.06
C ALA A 294 -29.20 24.30 22.87
N ASP A 295 -29.13 25.66 22.89
CA ASP A 295 -28.48 26.43 21.82
C ASP A 295 -26.97 26.22 21.83
N ILE A 296 -26.37 26.12 23.02
CA ILE A 296 -24.95 25.81 23.17
C ILE A 296 -24.64 24.44 22.57
N ASN A 297 -25.41 23.42 22.90
CA ASN A 297 -25.20 22.05 22.40
C ASN A 297 -25.39 21.98 20.89
N ARG A 298 -26.39 22.66 20.32
CA ARG A 298 -26.62 22.73 18.89
C ARG A 298 -25.44 23.42 18.16
N GLU A 299 -24.98 24.56 18.66
CA GLU A 299 -23.85 25.28 18.07
C GLU A 299 -22.54 24.48 18.14
N LEU A 300 -22.31 23.74 19.22
CA LEU A 300 -21.18 22.82 19.35
C LEU A 300 -21.25 21.72 18.31
N ALA A 301 -22.40 21.08 18.16
CA ALA A 301 -22.60 20.01 17.17
C ALA A 301 -22.37 20.52 15.74
N GLU A 302 -22.94 21.67 15.37
CA GLU A 302 -22.76 22.26 14.04
C GLU A 302 -21.30 22.67 13.76
N LYS A 303 -20.60 23.18 14.75
CA LYS A 303 -19.17 23.54 14.62
C LYS A 303 -18.31 22.29 14.46
N TRP A 304 -18.59 21.26 15.25
CA TRP A 304 -17.88 20.01 15.21
C TRP A 304 -18.05 19.31 13.84
N GLU A 305 -19.28 19.23 13.34
CA GLU A 305 -19.60 18.67 12.04
C GLU A 305 -18.82 19.39 10.93
N LYS A 306 -18.89 20.74 10.91
CA LYS A 306 -18.16 21.55 9.93
C LYS A 306 -16.64 21.35 10.00
N GLU A 307 -16.09 21.16 11.17
CA GLU A 307 -14.64 20.93 11.32
C GLU A 307 -14.25 19.53 10.86
N CYS A 308 -15.06 18.52 11.18
CA CYS A 308 -14.88 17.16 10.65
C CYS A 308 -14.94 17.13 9.12
N ASP A 309 -15.92 17.80 8.52
CA ASP A 309 -16.06 17.86 7.06
C ASP A 309 -14.84 18.51 6.40
N LYS A 310 -14.39 19.66 6.91
CA LYS A 310 -13.19 20.34 6.39
C LYS A 310 -11.95 19.48 6.51
N ARG A 311 -11.79 18.77 7.61
CA ARG A 311 -10.66 17.87 7.84
C ARG A 311 -10.71 16.68 6.88
N ASN A 312 -11.86 16.03 6.74
CA ASN A 312 -12.07 14.90 5.85
C ASN A 312 -11.79 15.29 4.40
N GLU A 313 -12.31 16.44 3.93
CA GLU A 313 -12.02 17.01 2.62
C GLU A 313 -10.51 17.29 2.43
N TYR A 314 -9.86 17.79 3.47
CA TYR A 314 -8.44 18.07 3.44
C TYR A 314 -7.61 16.80 3.25
N PHE A 315 -7.89 15.74 3.98
CA PHE A 315 -7.14 14.48 3.90
C PHE A 315 -7.48 13.64 2.69
N LYS A 316 -8.67 13.80 2.12
CA LYS A 316 -9.08 13.13 0.88
C LYS A 316 -8.09 13.34 -0.27
N LYS A 317 -7.49 14.52 -0.39
CA LYS A 317 -6.45 14.82 -1.40
C LYS A 317 -5.18 13.98 -1.25
N TYR A 318 -4.92 13.43 -0.05
CA TYR A 318 -3.79 12.55 0.24
C TYR A 318 -4.17 11.07 0.18
N GLY A 319 -5.42 10.75 -0.17
CA GLY A 319 -5.92 9.38 -0.18
C GLY A 319 -6.07 8.77 1.22
N ILE A 320 -6.23 9.60 2.25
CA ILE A 320 -6.35 9.16 3.64
C ILE A 320 -7.82 9.14 4.02
N THR A 321 -8.31 7.99 4.45
CA THR A 321 -9.63 7.83 5.08
C THR A 321 -9.52 8.20 6.56
N ILE A 322 -10.43 9.01 7.08
CA ILE A 322 -10.42 9.42 8.50
C ILE A 322 -11.54 8.73 9.26
N VAL A 323 -11.17 8.11 10.37
CA VAL A 323 -12.08 7.62 11.40
C VAL A 323 -11.98 8.53 12.61
N THR A 324 -13.09 9.13 13.01
CA THR A 324 -13.14 10.04 14.17
C THR A 324 -13.87 9.37 15.31
N PHE A 325 -13.22 9.27 16.45
CA PHE A 325 -13.84 8.82 17.72
C PHE A 325 -14.36 10.02 18.49
N THR A 326 -15.62 9.97 18.83
CA THR A 326 -16.33 11.02 19.58
C THR A 326 -16.18 10.83 21.09
N ASP A 327 -16.67 11.80 21.87
CA ASP A 327 -16.71 11.69 23.34
C ASP A 327 -17.43 10.41 23.81
N THR A 328 -18.45 9.98 23.09
CA THR A 328 -19.19 8.76 23.43
C THR A 328 -18.37 7.51 23.16
N ASP A 329 -17.68 7.46 22.00
CA ASP A 329 -16.84 6.33 21.62
C ASP A 329 -15.65 6.19 22.59
N LEU A 330 -15.04 7.32 22.96
CA LEU A 330 -13.89 7.38 23.86
C LEU A 330 -14.17 6.99 25.33
N GLN A 331 -15.44 6.75 25.68
CA GLN A 331 -15.80 6.13 26.97
C GLN A 331 -15.43 4.63 27.01
N ASP A 332 -15.31 3.99 25.85
CA ASP A 332 -14.89 2.60 25.71
C ASP A 332 -13.69 2.51 24.76
N ILE A 333 -12.50 2.65 25.31
CA ILE A 333 -11.24 2.58 24.57
C ILE A 333 -11.03 1.20 23.94
N GLY A 334 -11.49 0.13 24.59
CA GLY A 334 -11.41 -1.22 24.03
C GLY A 334 -12.21 -1.34 22.73
N ALA A 335 -13.43 -0.78 22.67
CA ALA A 335 -14.24 -0.74 21.45
C ALA A 335 -13.59 0.14 20.37
N CYS A 336 -12.98 1.27 20.73
CA CYS A 336 -12.20 2.10 19.82
C CYS A 336 -11.03 1.30 19.21
N PHE A 337 -10.30 0.56 20.06
CA PHE A 337 -9.17 -0.23 19.58
C PHE A 337 -9.61 -1.42 18.72
N GLU A 338 -10.73 -2.08 19.02
CA GLU A 338 -11.27 -3.12 18.12
C GLU A 338 -11.62 -2.53 16.74
N THR A 339 -12.07 -1.29 16.66
CA THR A 339 -12.24 -0.58 15.38
C THR A 339 -10.91 -0.37 14.67
N ILE A 340 -9.88 0.11 15.37
CA ILE A 340 -8.52 0.28 14.82
C ILE A 340 -7.96 -1.06 14.34
N LYS A 341 -8.16 -2.11 15.12
CA LYS A 341 -7.69 -3.47 14.83
C LYS A 341 -8.27 -4.05 13.52
N ASN A 342 -9.48 -3.64 13.12
CA ASN A 342 -10.03 -4.00 11.81
C ASN A 342 -9.15 -3.50 10.65
N TYR A 343 -8.45 -2.39 10.82
CA TYR A 343 -7.52 -1.84 9.85
C TYR A 343 -6.08 -2.37 9.99
N LEU A 344 -5.75 -3.04 11.10
CA LEU A 344 -4.49 -3.77 11.27
C LEU A 344 -4.56 -5.18 10.66
N GLN A 345 -5.75 -5.66 10.30
CA GLN A 345 -5.90 -7.03 9.82
C GLN A 345 -5.08 -7.27 8.55
N LYS A 346 -4.34 -8.36 8.58
CA LYS A 346 -3.75 -9.01 7.42
C LYS A 346 -4.87 -9.67 6.63
N ARG A 347 -5.73 -8.89 5.97
CA ARG A 347 -6.57 -9.47 4.93
C ARG A 347 -5.60 -9.90 3.84
N PRO A 348 -5.47 -11.20 3.55
CA PRO A 348 -4.84 -11.54 2.31
C PRO A 348 -5.64 -10.78 1.26
N TYR A 349 -4.97 -9.97 0.44
CA TYR A 349 -5.52 -9.66 -0.86
C TYR A 349 -5.82 -11.04 -1.46
N VAL A 350 -7.09 -11.42 -1.46
CA VAL A 350 -7.56 -12.52 -2.27
C VAL A 350 -7.78 -11.88 -3.63
N PRO A 351 -6.83 -12.00 -4.56
CA PRO A 351 -7.11 -11.61 -5.92
C PRO A 351 -8.36 -12.41 -6.28
N CYS A 352 -9.29 -11.80 -6.92
CA CYS A 352 -10.21 -12.50 -7.80
C CYS A 352 -9.34 -13.54 -8.48
N SER A 353 -9.58 -14.83 -8.27
CA SER A 353 -8.57 -15.81 -8.66
C SER A 353 -8.29 -15.60 -10.15
N LEU A 354 -7.05 -15.75 -10.58
CA LEU A 354 -6.69 -15.67 -11.99
C LEU A 354 -7.66 -16.53 -12.83
N GLN A 355 -8.16 -17.63 -12.23
CA GLN A 355 -9.18 -18.49 -12.79
C GLN A 355 -10.54 -17.79 -12.96
N GLU A 356 -10.95 -16.92 -12.03
CA GLU A 356 -12.18 -16.12 -12.19
C GLU A 356 -12.06 -15.10 -13.31
N SER A 357 -10.88 -14.47 -13.47
CA SER A 357 -10.60 -13.58 -14.60
C SER A 357 -10.60 -14.31 -15.92
N ILE A 358 -10.06 -15.54 -15.97
CA ILE A 358 -10.12 -16.41 -17.15
C ILE A 358 -11.56 -16.79 -17.44
N ASN A 359 -12.33 -17.22 -16.43
CA ASN A 359 -13.73 -17.59 -16.58
C ASN A 359 -14.58 -16.39 -17.05
N LYS A 360 -14.34 -15.18 -16.53
CA LYS A 360 -14.99 -13.95 -17.02
C LYS A 360 -14.68 -13.68 -18.49
N LEU A 361 -13.43 -13.90 -18.92
CA LEU A 361 -13.04 -13.77 -20.31
C LEU A 361 -13.75 -14.79 -21.20
N ASP A 362 -13.78 -16.05 -20.78
CA ASP A 362 -14.48 -17.12 -21.51
C ASP A 362 -16.00 -16.87 -21.56
N ASP A 363 -16.61 -16.40 -20.48
CA ASP A 363 -18.03 -15.98 -20.43
C ASP A 363 -18.32 -14.80 -21.37
N LEU A 364 -17.43 -13.80 -21.41
CA LEU A 364 -17.55 -12.64 -22.30
C LEU A 364 -17.57 -13.08 -23.77
N MET A 365 -16.81 -14.13 -24.05
CA MET A 365 -16.61 -14.66 -25.41
C MET A 365 -17.59 -15.76 -25.78
N SER A 366 -18.25 -16.43 -24.81
CA SER A 366 -19.22 -17.51 -25.02
C SER A 366 -20.68 -17.05 -25.10
N LYS A 367 -20.98 -15.82 -24.64
CA LYS A 367 -22.33 -15.21 -24.67
C LYS A 367 -22.81 -14.82 -26.06
N ARG A 368 -22.46 -15.63 -27.07
CA ARG A 368 -22.82 -15.39 -28.48
C ARG A 368 -23.51 -16.58 -29.10
#